data_db4d6b6fe4d28a44f9cda1e7e3ba148b
#
_entry.id   db4d6b6fe4d28a44f9cda1e7e3ba148b
#
_cell.length_a   1.000
_cell.length_b   1.000
_cell.length_c   1.000
_cell.angle_alpha   90.00
_cell.angle_beta   90.00
_cell.angle_gamma   90.00
#
_symmetry.space_group_name_H-M   'P 1'
#
loop_
_entity.id
_entity.type
_entity.pdbx_description
1 polymer ?
#
loop_
_entity_poly.entity_id
_entity_poly.type
_entity_poly.pdbx_seq_one_letter_code
_entity_poly.pdbx_strand_id
1 'polypeptide(L)' 'MEITKALAALQPLYGKDNVEIVTLDGRRVRGTVRSMKTTQALTTPSVKIEMPDGQIIKIPFPTIAEIKDHNAMAGD' A
#
# COMPACT_ATOMS: atom_id res chain seq x y z
N MET A 1 5.16 -9.33 -2.94
CA MET A 1 4.82 -9.72 -1.55
C MET A 1 3.60 -10.63 -1.59
N GLU A 2 3.61 -11.65 -0.78
CA GLU A 2 2.47 -12.54 -0.67
C GLU A 2 1.24 -11.78 -0.18
N ILE A 3 0.06 -12.17 -0.69
CA ILE A 3 -1.16 -11.43 -0.41
C ILE A 3 -1.44 -11.34 1.10
N THR A 4 -1.29 -12.44 1.82
CA THR A 4 -1.54 -12.46 3.27
C THR A 4 -0.57 -11.55 4.01
N LYS A 5 0.70 -11.55 3.60
CA LYS A 5 1.70 -10.68 4.20
C LYS A 5 1.41 -9.21 3.92
N ALA A 6 1.06 -8.91 2.67
CA ALA A 6 0.75 -7.54 2.30
C ALA A 6 -0.45 -7.01 3.07
N LEU A 7 -1.49 -7.84 3.20
CA LEU A 7 -2.67 -7.45 3.94
C LEU A 7 -2.35 -7.19 5.40
N ALA A 8 -1.57 -8.08 6.03
CA ALA A 8 -1.19 -7.92 7.43
C ALA A 8 -0.38 -6.65 7.65
N ALA A 9 0.48 -6.29 6.70
CA ALA A 9 1.30 -5.09 6.81
C ALA A 9 0.48 -3.82 6.57
N LEU A 10 -0.53 -3.88 5.70
CA LEU A 10 -1.30 -2.71 5.30
C LEU A 10 -2.49 -2.43 6.21
N GLN A 11 -3.04 -3.44 6.88
CA GLN A 11 -4.22 -3.23 7.73
C GLN A 11 -3.99 -2.16 8.80
N PRO A 12 -2.88 -2.18 9.57
CA PRO A 12 -2.66 -1.15 10.57
C PRO A 12 -2.38 0.22 9.95
N LEU A 13 -2.10 0.28 8.65
CA LEU A 13 -1.81 1.53 7.96
C LEU A 13 -3.02 2.11 7.25
N TYR A 14 -4.15 1.43 7.31
CA TYR A 14 -5.36 1.88 6.62
C TYR A 14 -5.74 3.29 7.07
N GLY A 15 -5.89 4.18 6.10
CA GLY A 15 -6.25 5.57 6.37
C GLY A 15 -5.06 6.47 6.74
N LYS A 16 -3.88 5.91 6.92
CA LYS A 16 -2.70 6.70 7.27
C LYS A 16 -2.05 7.28 6.03
N ASP A 17 -1.54 8.51 6.16
CA ASP A 17 -0.72 9.12 5.13
C ASP A 17 0.75 8.73 5.34
N ASN A 18 1.63 9.22 4.46
CA ASN A 18 3.07 8.96 4.53
C ASN A 18 3.42 7.48 4.52
N VAL A 19 2.64 6.69 3.82
CA VAL A 19 2.94 5.27 3.59
C VAL A 19 3.60 5.14 2.23
N GLU A 20 4.73 4.46 2.18
CA GLU A 20 5.46 4.24 0.95
C GLU A 20 5.41 2.76 0.57
N ILE A 21 5.06 2.50 -0.68
CA ILE A 21 5.04 1.14 -1.22
C ILE A 21 6.09 1.06 -2.31
N VAL A 22 6.99 0.09 -2.18
CA VAL A 22 8.00 -0.19 -3.18
C VAL A 22 7.56 -1.43 -3.95
N THR A 23 7.47 -1.30 -5.27
CA THR A 23 7.06 -2.41 -6.12
C THR A 23 8.26 -3.21 -6.59
N LEU A 24 7.99 -4.40 -7.12
CA LEU A 24 9.06 -5.31 -7.55
C LEU A 24 9.89 -4.72 -8.69
N ASP A 25 9.33 -3.80 -9.47
CA ASP A 25 10.06 -3.16 -10.55
C ASP A 25 10.85 -1.93 -10.09
N GLY A 26 10.91 -1.69 -8.77
CA GLY A 26 11.67 -0.59 -8.20
C GLY A 26 10.93 0.73 -8.11
N ARG A 27 9.67 0.77 -8.47
CA ARG A 27 8.86 1.98 -8.38
C ARG A 27 8.50 2.24 -6.92
N ARG A 28 8.48 3.51 -6.54
CA ARG A 28 8.09 3.92 -5.19
C ARG A 28 6.85 4.80 -5.27
N VAL A 29 5.83 4.43 -4.48
CA VAL A 29 4.58 5.17 -4.42
C VAL A 29 4.36 5.56 -2.97
N ARG A 30 4.28 6.86 -2.70
CA ARG A 30 4.10 7.37 -1.34
C ARG A 30 2.83 8.19 -1.28
N GLY A 31 1.97 7.89 -0.31
CA GLY A 31 0.71 8.60 -0.16
C GLY A 31 -0.11 8.04 0.98
N THR A 32 -1.43 8.19 0.86
CA THR A 32 -2.38 7.77 1.88
C THR A 32 -3.04 6.47 1.47
N VAL A 33 -3.11 5.51 2.40
CA VAL A 33 -3.81 4.25 2.15
C VAL A 33 -5.31 4.52 2.23
N ARG A 34 -5.98 4.54 1.07
CA ARG A 34 -7.39 4.90 0.99
C ARG A 34 -8.32 3.71 1.06
N SER A 35 -7.97 2.63 0.38
CA SER A 35 -8.81 1.43 0.40
C SER A 35 -7.99 0.22 0.02
N MET A 36 -8.46 -0.95 0.44
CA MET A 36 -7.85 -2.21 0.07
C MET A 36 -8.96 -3.14 -0.40
N LYS A 37 -8.74 -3.75 -1.55
CA LYS A 37 -9.66 -4.75 -2.07
C LYS A 37 -9.04 -6.12 -1.79
N THR A 38 -9.69 -6.87 -0.92
CA THR A 38 -9.14 -8.14 -0.45
C THR A 38 -9.89 -9.35 -0.97
N THR A 39 -11.04 -9.17 -1.61
CA THR A 39 -11.79 -10.27 -2.20
C THR A 39 -11.18 -10.65 -3.54
N GLN A 40 -11.16 -11.93 -3.83
CA GLN A 40 -10.52 -12.46 -5.03
C GLN A 40 -11.49 -13.00 -6.06
N ALA A 41 -12.74 -12.59 -6.01
CA ALA A 41 -13.75 -13.22 -6.87
C ALA A 41 -13.38 -13.16 -8.35
N LEU A 42 -12.96 -11.99 -8.83
CA LEU A 42 -12.63 -11.80 -10.24
C LEU A 42 -11.36 -10.98 -10.46
N THR A 43 -10.76 -10.45 -9.39
CA THR A 43 -9.60 -9.56 -9.52
C THR A 43 -8.57 -9.87 -8.46
N THR A 44 -7.32 -9.53 -8.75
CA THR A 44 -6.25 -9.64 -7.79
C THR A 44 -6.44 -8.62 -6.66
N PRO A 45 -6.29 -9.04 -5.40
CA PRO A 45 -6.35 -8.09 -4.28
C PRO A 45 -5.34 -6.98 -4.47
N SER A 46 -5.73 -5.76 -4.13
CA SER A 46 -4.90 -4.58 -4.36
C SER A 46 -5.16 -3.52 -3.30
N VAL A 47 -4.24 -2.56 -3.21
CA VAL A 47 -4.36 -1.40 -2.35
C VAL A 47 -4.43 -0.15 -3.22
N LYS A 48 -5.22 0.83 -2.80
CA LYS A 48 -5.30 2.12 -3.47
C LYS A 48 -4.61 3.17 -2.62
N ILE A 49 -3.65 3.84 -3.22
CA ILE A 49 -2.86 4.89 -2.57
C ILE A 49 -3.23 6.23 -3.21
N GLU A 50 -3.60 7.19 -2.37
CA GLU A 50 -3.85 8.54 -2.85
C GLU A 50 -2.58 9.37 -2.72
N MET A 51 -2.08 9.84 -3.84
CA MET A 51 -0.88 10.68 -3.89
C MET A 51 -1.19 12.08 -3.37
N PRO A 52 -0.17 12.85 -2.98
CA PRO A 52 -0.40 14.22 -2.49
C PRO A 52 -1.10 15.13 -3.50
N ASP A 53 -0.99 14.83 -4.78
CA ASP A 53 -1.66 15.62 -5.82
C ASP A 53 -3.11 15.19 -6.05
N GLY A 54 -3.60 14.21 -5.27
CA GLY A 54 -4.96 13.71 -5.40
C GLY A 54 -5.13 12.52 -6.33
N GLN A 55 -4.07 12.12 -7.02
CA GLN A 55 -4.13 10.98 -7.93
C GLN A 55 -4.17 9.67 -7.13
N ILE A 56 -5.01 8.74 -7.58
CA ILE A 56 -5.12 7.44 -6.91
C ILE A 56 -4.46 6.38 -7.76
N ILE A 57 -3.55 5.62 -7.14
CA ILE A 57 -2.82 4.55 -7.79
C ILE A 57 -3.22 3.22 -7.16
N LYS A 58 -3.56 2.27 -8.01
CA LYS A 58 -3.93 0.92 -7.58
C LYS A 58 -2.72 0.02 -7.71
N ILE A 59 -2.37 -0.67 -6.62
CA ILE A 59 -1.19 -1.54 -6.59
C ILE A 59 -1.63 -2.95 -6.20
N PRO A 60 -1.50 -3.93 -7.12
CA PRO A 60 -1.80 -5.31 -6.77
C PRO A 60 -0.82 -5.84 -5.72
N PHE A 61 -1.32 -6.55 -4.73
CA PHE A 61 -0.49 -7.05 -3.64
C PHE A 61 0.72 -7.86 -4.11
N PRO A 62 0.58 -8.77 -5.10
CA PRO A 62 1.74 -9.57 -5.52
C PRO A 62 2.89 -8.75 -6.11
N THR A 63 2.63 -7.51 -6.54
CA THR A 63 3.68 -6.66 -7.10
C THR A 63 4.42 -5.85 -6.05
N ILE A 64 4.01 -5.94 -4.79
CA ILE A 64 4.62 -5.17 -3.71
C ILE A 64 5.90 -5.88 -3.25
N ALA A 65 7.01 -5.14 -3.20
CA ALA A 65 8.26 -5.65 -2.66
C ALA A 65 8.43 -5.26 -1.21
N GLU A 66 8.01 -4.04 -0.83
CA GLU A 66 8.22 -3.53 0.51
C GLU A 66 7.17 -2.48 0.85
N ILE A 67 6.80 -2.40 2.13
CA ILE A 67 5.87 -1.39 2.64
C ILE A 67 6.56 -0.67 3.78
N LYS A 68 6.60 0.66 3.72
CA LYS A 68 7.26 1.49 4.74
C LYS A 68 6.25 2.47 5.31
N ASP A 69 6.20 2.56 6.63
CA ASP A 69 5.38 3.54 7.34
C ASP A 69 6.27 4.65 7.83
N HIS A 70 6.25 5.78 7.13
CA HIS A 70 7.09 6.91 7.51
C HIS A 70 6.56 7.67 8.73
N ASN A 71 5.32 7.40 9.12
CA ASN A 71 4.76 8.03 10.33
C ASN A 71 5.41 7.47 11.59
N ALA A 72 5.75 6.20 11.59
CA ALA A 72 6.30 5.54 12.78
C ALA A 72 7.65 6.11 13.17
N MET A 73 8.32 6.82 12.28
CA MET A 73 9.64 7.37 12.57
C MET A 73 9.58 8.75 13.22
N ALA A 74 8.44 9.37 13.19
CA ALA A 74 8.33 10.76 13.60
C ALA A 74 8.39 10.96 15.11
N GLY A 75 8.06 9.96 15.88
CA GLY A 75 8.00 10.06 17.32
C GLY A 75 9.22 9.53 18.06
N ASP A 76 10.17 9.03 17.34
CA ASP A 76 11.31 8.34 17.98
C ASP A 76 12.60 9.11 17.97
#